data_8f8f9a94551d39a9d2de9d4391e56148
#
_entry.id   8f8f9a94551d39a9d2de9d4391e56148
#
_cell.length_a   1.000
_cell.length_b   1.000
_cell.length_c   1.000
_cell.angle_alpha   90.00
_cell.angle_beta   90.00
_cell.angle_gamma   90.00
#
_symmetry.space_group_name_H-M   'P 1'
#
loop_
_entity.id
_entity.type
_entity.pdbx_description
1 polymer ?
#
loop_
_entity_poly.entity_id
_entity_poly.type
_entity_poly.pdbx_seq_one_letter_code
_entity_poly.pdbx_strand_id
1 'polypeptide(L)'
;MNQEVGDFSGRTIKGKGNASAIGTLVERTTCLVLLVRLSHPNPATAAHVLQAFSDKLKAIAQPMRQSLTYDRGSEMAEHRKLTENTGMKVYFCDPYSPWQRGSNENTNGLLRQYFPKGTDLSGFTQEQLDAVADELNGRPRMTLGWSKPIEVYAQHLARLAQQPESVH
;
A
#
# COMPACT_ATOMS: atom_id res chain seq x y z
N MET A 1 -20.19 -1.13 15.20
CA MET A 1 -19.72 -0.12 14.26
C MET A 1 -18.86 -0.77 13.20
N ASN A 2 -19.24 -0.65 11.95
CA ASN A 2 -18.51 -1.28 10.86
C ASN A 2 -17.25 -0.46 10.58
N GLN A 3 -16.09 -1.06 10.85
CA GLN A 3 -14.85 -0.48 10.37
C GLN A 3 -14.79 -0.62 8.86
N GLU A 4 -14.62 0.48 8.18
CA GLU A 4 -14.43 0.46 6.75
C GLU A 4 -13.05 -0.10 6.41
N VAL A 5 -13.00 -0.97 5.42
CA VAL A 5 -11.76 -1.55 4.93
C VAL A 5 -11.58 -1.20 3.46
N GLY A 6 -10.36 -1.27 2.97
CA GLY A 6 -10.06 -0.98 1.58
C GLY A 6 -9.46 0.38 1.35
N ASP A 7 -9.11 1.11 2.41
CA ASP A 7 -8.42 2.40 2.32
C ASP A 7 -6.92 2.18 2.47
N PHE A 8 -6.20 2.36 1.38
CA PHE A 8 -4.75 2.16 1.34
C PHE A 8 -4.01 3.48 1.43
N SER A 9 -2.88 3.46 2.11
CA SER A 9 -1.93 4.56 2.14
C SER A 9 -0.68 4.16 1.36
N GLY A 10 -0.28 4.98 0.39
CA GLY A 10 0.84 4.69 -0.48
C GLY A 10 2.01 5.62 -0.25
N ARG A 11 3.22 5.07 -0.23
CA ARG A 11 4.48 5.82 -0.12
C ARG A 11 5.57 5.12 -0.91
N THR A 12 6.72 5.77 -0.99
CA THR A 12 7.94 5.17 -1.54
C THR A 12 9.02 5.11 -0.46
N ILE A 13 9.79 4.04 -0.48
CA ILE A 13 11.02 3.91 0.27
C ILE A 13 12.16 4.07 -0.71
N LYS A 14 13.05 5.01 -0.45
CA LYS A 14 14.19 5.29 -1.34
C LYS A 14 15.42 4.54 -0.87
N GLY A 15 16.18 4.03 -1.84
CA GLY A 15 17.42 3.33 -1.62
C GLY A 15 18.64 4.24 -1.68
N LYS A 16 19.80 3.61 -1.83
CA LYS A 16 21.10 4.28 -1.84
C LYS A 16 21.13 5.44 -2.85
N GLY A 17 21.48 6.63 -2.35
CA GLY A 17 21.60 7.82 -3.16
C GLY A 17 20.32 8.24 -3.88
N ASN A 18 19.17 7.80 -3.41
CA ASN A 18 17.86 8.00 -4.06
C ASN A 18 17.79 7.43 -5.49
N ALA A 19 18.70 6.53 -5.86
CA ALA A 19 18.77 5.97 -7.21
C ALA A 19 17.80 4.82 -7.44
N SER A 20 17.26 4.25 -6.36
CA SER A 20 16.28 3.17 -6.43
C SER A 20 15.16 3.44 -5.43
N ALA A 21 14.02 2.77 -5.62
CA ALA A 21 12.89 2.91 -4.71
C ALA A 21 11.99 1.68 -4.76
N ILE A 22 11.26 1.45 -3.66
CA ILE A 22 10.14 0.50 -3.62
C ILE A 22 8.87 1.26 -3.24
N GLY A 23 7.76 0.88 -3.85
CA GLY A 23 6.45 1.37 -3.46
C GLY A 23 5.90 0.58 -2.30
N THR A 24 5.28 1.24 -1.34
CA THR A 24 4.62 0.61 -0.21
C THR A 24 3.16 0.99 -0.17
N LEU A 25 2.30 0.00 0.04
CA LEU A 25 0.87 0.19 0.21
C LEU A 25 0.47 -0.47 1.53
N VAL A 26 -0.25 0.26 2.37
CA VAL A 26 -0.73 -0.24 3.65
C VAL A 26 -2.23 -0.05 3.71
N GLU A 27 -2.99 -1.14 3.91
CA GLU A 27 -4.41 -1.04 4.17
C GLU A 27 -4.58 -0.59 5.63
N ARG A 28 -5.35 0.49 5.84
CA ARG A 28 -5.34 1.25 7.09
C ARG A 28 -6.00 0.54 8.26
N THR A 29 -6.98 -0.29 8.00
CA THR A 29 -7.72 -1.02 9.07
C THR A 29 -7.01 -2.28 9.49
N THR A 30 -6.49 -3.04 8.53
CA THR A 30 -5.90 -4.37 8.77
C THR A 30 -4.39 -4.33 8.92
N CYS A 31 -3.75 -3.21 8.59
CA CYS A 31 -2.30 -3.05 8.52
C CYS A 31 -1.65 -3.94 7.45
N LEU A 32 -2.43 -4.49 6.52
CA LEU A 32 -1.89 -5.32 5.44
C LEU A 32 -0.92 -4.50 4.59
N VAL A 33 0.23 -5.08 4.31
CA VAL A 33 1.30 -4.44 3.54
C VAL A 33 1.40 -5.08 2.17
N LEU A 34 1.49 -4.25 1.14
CA LEU A 34 1.87 -4.68 -0.20
C LEU A 34 3.12 -3.90 -0.61
N LEU A 35 4.05 -4.59 -1.23
CA LEU A 35 5.28 -3.99 -1.73
C LEU A 35 5.32 -4.07 -3.25
N VAL A 36 5.79 -3.00 -3.88
CA VAL A 36 5.76 -2.88 -5.33
C VAL A 36 7.15 -2.48 -5.83
N ARG A 37 7.66 -3.27 -6.77
CA ARG A 37 8.92 -2.96 -7.42
C ARG A 37 8.74 -1.75 -8.35
N LEU A 38 9.65 -0.79 -8.23
CA LEU A 38 9.71 0.37 -9.11
C LEU A 38 10.97 0.22 -9.97
N SER A 39 10.79 -0.21 -11.21
CA SER A 39 11.87 -0.69 -12.07
C SER A 39 12.36 0.30 -13.12
N HIS A 40 11.91 1.52 -13.07
CA HIS A 40 12.28 2.54 -14.06
C HIS A 40 13.56 3.28 -13.68
N PRO A 41 14.33 3.83 -14.63
CA PRO A 41 15.51 4.66 -14.31
C PRO A 41 15.23 5.82 -13.37
N ASN A 42 14.01 6.36 -13.41
CA ASN A 42 13.55 7.38 -12.46
C ASN A 42 12.39 6.84 -11.65
N PRO A 43 12.64 5.86 -10.76
CA PRO A 43 11.55 5.12 -10.12
C PRO A 43 10.68 5.98 -9.20
N ALA A 44 11.18 7.14 -8.77
CA ALA A 44 10.48 7.99 -7.83
C ALA A 44 9.52 8.99 -8.49
N THR A 45 9.35 8.98 -9.82
CA THR A 45 8.36 9.87 -10.44
C THR A 45 6.96 9.46 -10.05
N ALA A 46 6.10 10.44 -9.78
CA ALA A 46 4.73 10.18 -9.33
C ALA A 46 3.96 9.33 -10.35
N ALA A 47 4.14 9.60 -11.64
CA ALA A 47 3.49 8.85 -12.71
C ALA A 47 3.83 7.36 -12.64
N HIS A 48 5.09 7.04 -12.46
CA HIS A 48 5.57 5.66 -12.37
C HIS A 48 5.04 4.95 -11.14
N VAL A 49 5.09 5.63 -10.00
CA VAL A 49 4.61 5.08 -8.73
C VAL A 49 3.12 4.79 -8.82
N LEU A 50 2.33 5.72 -9.33
CA LEU A 50 0.88 5.52 -9.45
C LEU A 50 0.54 4.40 -10.44
N GLN A 51 1.29 4.27 -11.53
CA GLN A 51 1.09 3.16 -12.47
C GLN A 51 1.40 1.82 -11.82
N ALA A 52 2.50 1.73 -11.07
CA ALA A 52 2.89 0.51 -10.38
C ALA A 52 1.85 0.15 -9.30
N PHE A 53 1.34 1.14 -8.57
CA PHE A 53 0.28 0.92 -7.60
C PHE A 53 -1.01 0.44 -8.25
N SER A 54 -1.38 1.02 -9.39
CA SER A 54 -2.55 0.59 -10.16
C SER A 54 -2.45 -0.89 -10.51
N ASP A 55 -1.31 -1.30 -11.03
CA ASP A 55 -1.10 -2.71 -11.43
C ASP A 55 -1.18 -3.65 -10.23
N LYS A 56 -0.61 -3.25 -9.09
CA LYS A 56 -0.66 -4.06 -7.87
C LYS A 56 -2.07 -4.15 -7.29
N LEU A 57 -2.78 -3.03 -7.26
CA LEU A 57 -4.11 -2.94 -6.67
C LEU A 57 -5.18 -3.68 -7.50
N LYS A 58 -4.97 -3.84 -8.79
CA LYS A 58 -5.87 -4.64 -9.63
C LYS A 58 -5.99 -6.09 -9.14
N ALA A 59 -4.97 -6.60 -8.48
CA ALA A 59 -4.96 -7.96 -7.94
C ALA A 59 -5.76 -8.08 -6.64
N ILE A 60 -6.14 -6.97 -6.03
CA ILE A 60 -6.93 -6.96 -4.79
C ILE A 60 -8.40 -7.15 -5.13
N ALA A 61 -9.12 -7.91 -4.31
CA ALA A 61 -10.56 -8.11 -4.48
C ALA A 61 -11.31 -6.77 -4.48
N GLN A 62 -12.25 -6.60 -5.40
CA GLN A 62 -12.95 -5.34 -5.60
C GLN A 62 -13.54 -4.73 -4.32
N PRO A 63 -14.18 -5.49 -3.41
CA PRO A 63 -14.71 -4.91 -2.17
C PRO A 63 -13.65 -4.27 -1.28
N MET A 64 -12.38 -4.66 -1.45
CA MET A 64 -11.25 -4.11 -0.69
C MET A 64 -10.55 -2.96 -1.42
N ARG A 65 -11.05 -2.54 -2.58
CA ARG A 65 -10.48 -1.43 -3.38
C ARG A 65 -11.35 -0.19 -3.22
N GLN A 66 -11.17 0.56 -2.13
CA GLN A 66 -11.99 1.76 -1.86
C GLN A 66 -11.25 3.04 -2.18
N SER A 67 -10.09 3.25 -1.56
CA SER A 67 -9.34 4.48 -1.77
C SER A 67 -7.84 4.27 -1.66
N LEU A 68 -7.09 5.18 -2.27
CA LEU A 68 -5.65 5.29 -2.10
C LEU A 68 -5.32 6.71 -1.71
N THR A 69 -4.64 6.89 -0.58
CA THR A 69 -4.08 8.16 -0.16
C THR A 69 -2.58 8.15 -0.46
N TYR A 70 -2.11 9.14 -1.20
CA TYR A 70 -0.72 9.25 -1.62
C TYR A 70 -0.14 10.57 -1.17
N ASP A 71 1.15 10.58 -0.77
CA ASP A 71 1.77 11.75 -0.16
C ASP A 71 2.33 12.79 -1.14
N ARG A 72 2.22 12.56 -2.46
CA ARG A 72 2.72 13.48 -3.48
C ARG A 72 1.67 13.71 -4.55
N GLY A 73 1.16 14.92 -4.62
CA GLY A 73 0.01 15.25 -5.45
C GLY A 73 0.30 15.91 -6.77
N SER A 74 1.37 15.54 -7.49
CA SER A 74 1.77 16.29 -8.67
C SER A 74 1.22 15.78 -10.01
N GLU A 75 0.68 14.56 -10.08
CA GLU A 75 0.31 13.94 -11.36
C GLU A 75 -1.19 13.65 -11.45
N MET A 76 -1.96 14.68 -11.80
CA MET A 76 -3.43 14.58 -11.88
C MET A 76 -3.92 13.57 -12.92
N ALA A 77 -3.24 13.48 -14.06
CA ALA A 77 -3.64 12.55 -15.13
C ALA A 77 -3.48 11.10 -14.71
N GLU A 78 -2.42 10.80 -13.95
CA GLU A 78 -2.12 9.43 -13.54
C GLU A 78 -3.11 8.92 -12.49
N HIS A 79 -3.62 9.81 -11.61
CA HIS A 79 -4.61 9.36 -10.63
C HIS A 79 -5.94 9.00 -11.29
N ARG A 80 -6.30 9.65 -12.41
CA ARG A 80 -7.48 9.27 -13.18
C ARG A 80 -7.36 7.88 -13.76
N LYS A 81 -6.17 7.55 -14.29
CA LYS A 81 -5.90 6.20 -14.81
C LYS A 81 -6.01 5.15 -13.71
N LEU A 82 -5.49 5.44 -12.53
CA LEU A 82 -5.59 4.54 -11.39
C LEU A 82 -7.07 4.31 -11.03
N THR A 83 -7.85 5.37 -10.95
CA THR A 83 -9.29 5.29 -10.65
C THR A 83 -10.02 4.46 -11.72
N GLU A 84 -9.74 4.71 -12.99
CA GLU A 84 -10.36 3.96 -14.10
C GLU A 84 -10.01 2.46 -14.03
N ASN A 85 -8.76 2.14 -13.71
CA ASN A 85 -8.27 0.77 -13.69
C ASN A 85 -8.71 -0.02 -12.46
N THR A 86 -8.85 0.63 -11.31
CA THR A 86 -9.08 -0.04 -10.03
C THR A 86 -10.45 0.24 -9.42
N GLY A 87 -11.11 1.30 -9.85
CA GLY A 87 -12.32 1.80 -9.22
C GLY A 87 -12.07 2.55 -7.91
N MET A 88 -10.83 2.77 -7.54
CA MET A 88 -10.46 3.42 -6.28
C MET A 88 -10.42 4.92 -6.42
N LYS A 89 -10.86 5.62 -5.37
CA LYS A 89 -10.69 7.07 -5.26
C LYS A 89 -9.28 7.37 -4.79
N VAL A 90 -8.63 8.38 -5.40
CA VAL A 90 -7.28 8.78 -5.03
C VAL A 90 -7.34 10.11 -4.30
N TYR A 91 -6.72 10.15 -3.13
CA TYR A 91 -6.58 11.35 -2.32
C TYR A 91 -5.11 11.67 -2.15
N PHE A 92 -4.77 12.94 -2.09
CA PHE A 92 -3.41 13.38 -1.83
C PHE A 92 -3.31 13.90 -0.41
N CYS A 93 -2.30 13.40 0.31
CA CYS A 93 -2.07 13.76 1.69
C CYS A 93 -1.53 15.19 1.76
N ASP A 94 -2.11 16.00 2.64
CA ASP A 94 -1.60 17.35 2.92
C ASP A 94 -0.23 17.21 3.61
N PRO A 95 0.83 17.83 3.08
CA PRO A 95 2.15 17.77 3.69
C PRO A 95 2.18 18.33 5.12
N TYR A 96 1.21 19.18 5.49
CA TYR A 96 1.09 19.74 6.84
C TYR A 96 0.21 18.90 7.77
N SER A 97 -0.21 17.72 7.34
CA SER A 97 -1.09 16.84 8.11
C SER A 97 -0.44 15.47 8.28
N PRO A 98 0.67 15.36 9.05
CA PRO A 98 1.42 14.11 9.17
C PRO A 98 0.61 12.96 9.78
N TRP A 99 -0.43 13.25 10.57
CA TRP A 99 -1.31 12.23 11.14
C TRP A 99 -2.05 11.40 10.07
N GLN A 100 -2.19 11.93 8.86
CA GLN A 100 -2.82 11.21 7.76
C GLN A 100 -1.94 10.05 7.26
N ARG A 101 -0.67 9.99 7.68
CA ARG A 101 0.31 8.99 7.23
C ARG A 101 0.76 8.03 8.33
N GLY A 102 0.14 8.10 9.51
CA GLY A 102 0.62 7.38 10.68
C GLY A 102 0.85 5.89 10.47
N SER A 103 -0.12 5.18 9.87
CA SER A 103 -0.01 3.75 9.63
C SER A 103 1.12 3.40 8.68
N ASN A 104 1.33 4.22 7.65
CA ASN A 104 2.38 3.98 6.67
C ASN A 104 3.77 4.25 7.27
N GLU A 105 3.90 5.26 8.12
CA GLU A 105 5.16 5.55 8.80
C GLU A 105 5.60 4.40 9.71
N ASN A 106 4.67 3.82 10.46
CA ASN A 106 4.93 2.65 11.29
C ASN A 106 5.44 1.47 10.46
N THR A 107 4.77 1.20 9.35
CA THR A 107 5.15 0.13 8.44
C THR A 107 6.51 0.38 7.82
N ASN A 108 6.80 1.63 7.43
CA ASN A 108 8.11 1.98 6.89
C ASN A 108 9.22 1.74 7.91
N GLY A 109 8.98 1.99 9.19
CA GLY A 109 9.93 1.65 10.25
C GLY A 109 10.23 0.15 10.31
N LEU A 110 9.21 -0.69 10.18
CA LEU A 110 9.39 -2.14 10.13
C LEU A 110 10.13 -2.57 8.87
N LEU A 111 9.83 -1.96 7.74
CA LEU A 111 10.48 -2.28 6.46
C LEU A 111 11.96 -1.94 6.47
N ARG A 112 12.38 -0.94 7.25
CA ARG A 112 13.80 -0.60 7.39
C ARG A 112 14.61 -1.68 8.07
N GLN A 113 13.99 -2.65 8.73
CA GLN A 113 14.67 -3.84 9.24
C GLN A 113 15.10 -4.76 8.10
N TYR A 114 14.35 -4.80 7.00
CA TYR A 114 14.67 -5.58 5.80
C TYR A 114 15.51 -4.79 4.80
N PHE A 115 15.27 -3.50 4.74
CA PHE A 115 15.89 -2.57 3.78
C PHE A 115 16.48 -1.39 4.53
N PRO A 116 17.64 -1.56 5.19
CA PRO A 116 18.28 -0.45 5.90
C PRO A 116 18.58 0.71 4.97
N LYS A 117 18.62 1.93 5.53
CA LYS A 117 18.97 3.11 4.75
C LYS A 117 20.31 2.89 4.05
N GLY A 118 20.40 3.32 2.80
CA GLY A 118 21.60 3.15 2.01
C GLY A 118 21.68 1.83 1.25
N THR A 119 20.67 0.96 1.38
CA THR A 119 20.58 -0.27 0.60
C THR A 119 20.20 0.05 -0.85
N ASP A 120 20.89 -0.57 -1.81
CA ASP A 120 20.46 -0.53 -3.20
C ASP A 120 19.24 -1.43 -3.37
N LEU A 121 18.11 -0.83 -3.72
CA LEU A 121 16.84 -1.54 -3.84
C LEU A 121 16.58 -2.06 -5.26
N SER A 122 17.43 -1.71 -6.22
CA SER A 122 17.22 -2.05 -7.63
C SER A 122 17.35 -3.55 -7.90
N GLY A 123 18.07 -4.27 -7.05
CA GLY A 123 18.30 -5.71 -7.21
C GLY A 123 17.18 -6.61 -6.70
N PHE A 124 16.19 -6.07 -6.02
CA PHE A 124 15.08 -6.87 -5.50
C PHE A 124 14.04 -7.14 -6.58
N THR A 125 13.67 -8.41 -6.73
CA THR A 125 12.57 -8.79 -7.62
C THR A 125 11.23 -8.58 -6.93
N GLN A 126 10.15 -8.51 -7.70
CA GLN A 126 8.81 -8.45 -7.13
C GLN A 126 8.53 -9.64 -6.22
N GLU A 127 9.01 -10.82 -6.58
CA GLU A 127 8.85 -12.05 -5.78
C GLU A 127 9.53 -11.93 -4.42
N GLN A 128 10.73 -11.33 -4.39
CA GLN A 128 11.44 -11.09 -3.12
C GLN A 128 10.71 -10.07 -2.26
N LEU A 129 10.17 -9.03 -2.87
CA LEU A 129 9.35 -8.04 -2.15
C LEU A 129 8.07 -8.67 -1.61
N ASP A 130 7.42 -9.51 -2.39
CA ASP A 130 6.22 -10.23 -1.95
C ASP A 130 6.52 -11.12 -0.73
N ALA A 131 7.69 -11.77 -0.73
CA ALA A 131 8.10 -12.60 0.42
C ALA A 131 8.29 -11.77 1.69
N VAL A 132 8.86 -10.57 1.57
CA VAL A 132 8.99 -9.66 2.72
C VAL A 132 7.62 -9.20 3.20
N ALA A 133 6.72 -8.85 2.29
CA ALA A 133 5.37 -8.46 2.64
C ALA A 133 4.63 -9.59 3.36
N ASP A 134 4.74 -10.82 2.87
CA ASP A 134 4.13 -11.99 3.49
C ASP A 134 4.65 -12.19 4.92
N GLU A 135 5.94 -12.00 5.13
CA GLU A 135 6.52 -12.12 6.47
C GLU A 135 5.97 -11.06 7.42
N LEU A 136 5.87 -9.80 6.97
CA LEU A 136 5.30 -8.73 7.77
C LEU A 136 3.82 -8.96 8.05
N ASN A 137 3.07 -9.43 7.07
CA ASN A 137 1.63 -9.69 7.19
C ASN A 137 1.36 -10.92 8.08
N GLY A 138 2.36 -11.73 8.32
CA GLY A 138 2.31 -12.88 9.23
C GLY A 138 2.76 -12.58 10.64
N ARG A 139 3.10 -11.34 10.98
CA ARG A 139 3.53 -10.97 12.34
C ARG A 139 2.35 -10.43 13.13
N PRO A 140 2.15 -10.90 14.38
CA PRO A 140 1.16 -10.29 15.26
C PRO A 140 1.46 -8.81 15.49
N ARG A 141 0.41 -7.99 15.49
CA ARG A 141 0.53 -6.55 15.68
C ARG A 141 -0.27 -6.12 16.91
N MET A 142 0.36 -5.32 17.75
CA MET A 142 -0.28 -4.82 18.97
C MET A 142 -1.57 -4.03 18.65
N THR A 143 -1.53 -3.21 17.62
CA THR A 143 -2.70 -2.43 17.18
C THR A 143 -3.86 -3.28 16.71
N LEU A 144 -3.64 -4.55 16.42
CA LEU A 144 -4.66 -5.52 16.01
C LEU A 144 -4.99 -6.52 17.11
N GLY A 145 -4.71 -6.16 18.38
CA GLY A 145 -4.91 -7.09 19.49
C GLY A 145 -4.05 -8.34 19.38
N TRP A 146 -2.85 -8.21 18.83
CA TRP A 146 -1.88 -9.28 18.56
C TRP A 146 -2.31 -10.25 17.45
N SER A 147 -3.34 -9.92 16.70
CA SER A 147 -3.67 -10.64 15.47
C SER A 147 -2.70 -10.25 14.34
N LYS A 148 -2.61 -11.13 13.36
CA LYS A 148 -1.77 -10.91 12.18
C LYS A 148 -2.54 -10.12 11.13
N PRO A 149 -1.90 -9.19 10.41
CA PRO A 149 -2.57 -8.46 9.33
C PRO A 149 -3.27 -9.36 8.31
N ILE A 150 -2.65 -10.46 7.91
CA ILE A 150 -3.25 -11.36 6.91
C ILE A 150 -4.54 -12.02 7.45
N GLU A 151 -4.58 -12.34 8.73
CA GLU A 151 -5.77 -12.93 9.35
C GLU A 151 -6.92 -11.93 9.43
N VAL A 152 -6.62 -10.70 9.85
CA VAL A 152 -7.61 -9.63 9.94
C VAL A 152 -8.14 -9.29 8.56
N TYR A 153 -7.27 -9.21 7.57
CA TYR A 153 -7.65 -8.98 6.18
C TYR A 153 -8.58 -10.08 5.67
N ALA A 154 -8.23 -11.34 5.91
CA ALA A 154 -9.05 -12.47 5.48
C ALA A 154 -10.43 -12.47 6.14
N GLN A 155 -10.53 -12.09 7.42
CA GLN A 155 -11.80 -11.98 8.14
C GLN A 155 -12.69 -10.90 7.50
N HIS A 156 -12.13 -9.73 7.21
CA HIS A 156 -12.88 -8.66 6.56
C HIS A 156 -13.32 -9.05 5.16
N LEU A 157 -12.46 -9.70 4.40
CA LEU A 157 -12.78 -10.15 3.05
C LEU A 157 -13.92 -11.17 3.07
N ALA A 158 -13.88 -12.15 3.99
CA ALA A 158 -14.93 -13.14 4.14
C ALA A 158 -16.26 -12.48 4.53
N ARG A 159 -16.23 -11.50 5.43
CA ARG A 159 -17.43 -10.77 5.82
C ARG A 159 -18.05 -10.02 4.65
N LEU A 160 -17.23 -9.35 3.83
CA LEU A 160 -17.70 -8.63 2.66
C LEU A 160 -18.30 -9.58 1.61
N ALA A 161 -17.70 -10.75 1.45
CA ALA A 161 -18.20 -11.76 0.52
C ALA A 161 -19.55 -12.36 0.94
N GLN A 162 -19.86 -12.36 2.26
CA GLN A 162 -21.10 -12.87 2.82
C GLN A 162 -22.22 -11.82 2.84
N GLN A 163 -21.90 -10.56 2.64
CA GLN A 163 -22.94 -9.54 2.58
C GLN A 163 -23.75 -9.75 1.30
N PRO A 164 -25.07 -9.85 1.40
CA PRO A 164 -25.89 -9.88 0.19
C PRO A 164 -25.63 -8.61 -0.59
N GLU A 165 -25.45 -8.77 -1.91
CA GLU A 165 -25.40 -7.59 -2.76
C GLU A 165 -26.64 -6.75 -2.45
N SER A 166 -26.39 -5.53 -2.01
CA SER A 166 -27.51 -4.65 -1.76
C SER A 166 -28.17 -4.35 -3.10
N VAL A 167 -29.34 -4.90 -3.25
CA VAL A 167 -30.16 -4.63 -4.42
C VAL A 167 -30.78 -3.26 -4.20
N HIS A 168 -30.25 -2.31 -4.87
CA HIS A 168 -30.80 -0.96 -4.84
C HIS A 168 -31.48 -0.64 -6.14
#